data_d2ef202a62a2f0ae7e369133081d1c47
#
_entry.id   d2ef202a62a2f0ae7e369133081d1c47
#
_cell.length_a   1.000
_cell.length_b   1.000
_cell.length_c   1.000
_cell.angle_alpha   90.00
_cell.angle_beta   90.00
_cell.angle_gamma   90.00
#
_symmetry.space_group_name_H-M   'P 1'
#
loop_
_entity.id
_entity.type
_entity.pdbx_description
1 polymer ?
#
loop_
_entity_poly.entity_id
_entity_poly.type
_entity_poly.pdbx_seq_one_letter_code
_entity_poly.pdbx_strand_id
1 'polypeptide(L)'
;MIFVQLMNYVLSPIGTIPTCIAERKAAKALVEKIANALNANIREESESEHKELKHNITVKDLSFGYEPEKQVLTNINCTFELGKKYAIVGASGSGKSTLLNLLMASYQNYDGTILYDDTELRKISSSNLYEIESIIQQNVFVFNATIRDNITMFRDFSEEQIDEAIRLSGLSALIEEKGTDYLCGENGSGLSGGEKQRISIARSLLKKSQVLLVDEATAALDAETAYQVSSAILGLKDVTSIVVTHSLDEGLLKQYDGIITLKNGSIVEAGTFDELIAEKGYFYSLFTIAQ
;
A
#
# COMPACT_ATOMS: atom_id res chain seq x y z
N MET A 1 -36.62 -51.65 35.25
CA MET A 1 -36.55 -50.36 34.51
C MET A 1 -35.60 -49.34 35.13
N ILE A 2 -35.70 -49.01 36.41
CA ILE A 2 -34.89 -48.00 37.12
C ILE A 2 -33.36 -48.26 37.06
N PHE A 3 -32.93 -49.54 37.19
CA PHE A 3 -31.51 -49.92 37.19
C PHE A 3 -30.84 -49.67 35.80
N VAL A 4 -31.55 -49.92 34.69
CA VAL A 4 -31.07 -49.68 33.33
C VAL A 4 -30.93 -48.18 33.05
N GLN A 5 -31.88 -47.38 33.55
CA GLN A 5 -31.82 -45.92 33.45
C GLN A 5 -30.62 -45.36 34.25
N LEU A 6 -30.40 -45.83 35.47
CA LEU A 6 -29.25 -45.41 36.30
C LEU A 6 -27.91 -45.80 35.65
N MET A 7 -27.81 -47.00 35.08
CA MET A 7 -26.62 -47.41 34.30
C MET A 7 -26.36 -46.50 33.09
N ASN A 8 -27.38 -46.12 32.35
CA ASN A 8 -27.23 -45.19 31.23
C ASN A 8 -26.79 -43.78 31.66
N TYR A 9 -27.28 -43.29 32.82
CA TYR A 9 -26.83 -42.04 33.37
C TYR A 9 -25.34 -42.01 33.75
N VAL A 10 -24.76 -43.17 34.11
CA VAL A 10 -23.34 -43.29 34.45
C VAL A 10 -22.50 -43.56 33.19
N LEU A 11 -22.97 -44.41 32.27
CA LEU A 11 -22.21 -44.80 31.07
C LEU A 11 -22.18 -43.69 30.03
N SER A 12 -23.25 -42.95 29.83
CA SER A 12 -23.33 -41.87 28.84
C SER A 12 -22.25 -40.82 28.99
N PRO A 13 -21.99 -40.23 30.18
CA PRO A 13 -20.88 -39.27 30.34
C PRO A 13 -19.51 -39.87 30.10
N ILE A 14 -19.29 -41.17 30.42
CA ILE A 14 -18.01 -41.85 30.17
C ILE A 14 -17.73 -41.90 28.67
N GLY A 15 -18.74 -42.16 27.84
CA GLY A 15 -18.63 -42.18 26.39
C GLY A 15 -18.30 -40.83 25.77
N THR A 16 -18.64 -39.72 26.42
CA THR A 16 -18.36 -38.36 25.93
C THR A 16 -16.98 -37.81 26.33
N ILE A 17 -16.33 -38.40 27.33
CA ILE A 17 -15.00 -37.95 27.79
C ILE A 17 -13.96 -37.92 26.67
N PRO A 18 -13.81 -38.96 25.81
CA PRO A 18 -12.81 -38.94 24.72
C PRO A 18 -13.05 -37.81 23.72
N THR A 19 -14.32 -37.50 23.39
CA THR A 19 -14.69 -36.42 22.50
C THR A 19 -14.35 -35.06 23.10
N CYS A 20 -14.69 -34.82 24.37
CA CYS A 20 -14.32 -33.59 25.07
C CYS A 20 -12.80 -33.38 25.16
N ILE A 21 -12.03 -34.46 25.39
CA ILE A 21 -10.57 -34.40 25.39
C ILE A 21 -10.03 -34.04 23.99
N ALA A 22 -10.58 -34.63 22.93
CA ALA A 22 -10.20 -34.34 21.56
C ALA A 22 -10.52 -32.90 21.18
N GLU A 23 -11.72 -32.42 21.50
CA GLU A 23 -12.14 -31.03 21.25
C GLU A 23 -11.25 -30.02 22.01
N ARG A 24 -10.91 -30.32 23.28
CA ARG A 24 -10.01 -29.48 24.06
C ARG A 24 -8.60 -29.42 23.45
N LYS A 25 -8.08 -30.55 22.95
CA LYS A 25 -6.77 -30.57 22.25
C LYS A 25 -6.83 -29.76 20.95
N ALA A 26 -7.90 -29.91 20.17
CA ALA A 26 -8.08 -29.15 18.94
C ALA A 26 -8.20 -27.63 19.20
N ALA A 27 -8.99 -27.25 20.20
CA ALA A 27 -9.12 -25.86 20.62
C ALA A 27 -7.78 -25.27 21.10
N LYS A 28 -7.02 -26.03 21.90
CA LYS A 28 -5.69 -25.59 22.35
C LYS A 28 -4.73 -25.37 21.18
N ALA A 29 -4.68 -26.30 20.24
CA ALA A 29 -3.83 -26.18 19.04
C ALA A 29 -4.23 -24.95 18.19
N LEU A 30 -5.53 -24.65 18.06
CA LEU A 30 -6.02 -23.47 17.38
C LEU A 30 -5.61 -22.17 18.08
N VAL A 31 -5.77 -22.13 19.43
CA VAL A 31 -5.34 -20.98 20.23
C VAL A 31 -3.83 -20.76 20.14
N GLU A 32 -3.02 -21.82 20.21
CA GLU A 32 -1.57 -21.72 20.01
C GLU A 32 -1.22 -21.22 18.61
N LYS A 33 -1.90 -21.69 17.56
CA LYS A 33 -1.70 -21.22 16.20
C LYS A 33 -2.04 -19.73 16.03
N ILE A 34 -3.16 -19.29 16.64
CA ILE A 34 -3.55 -17.87 16.64
C ILE A 34 -2.55 -17.04 17.43
N ALA A 35 -2.15 -17.48 18.63
CA ALA A 35 -1.15 -16.78 19.44
C ALA A 35 0.20 -16.65 18.72
N ASN A 36 0.65 -17.71 18.07
CA ASN A 36 1.89 -17.66 17.28
C ASN A 36 1.76 -16.71 16.08
N ALA A 37 0.62 -16.72 15.39
CA ALA A 37 0.37 -15.81 14.29
C ALA A 37 0.31 -14.34 14.76
N LEU A 38 -0.33 -14.07 15.89
CA LEU A 38 -0.35 -12.74 16.51
C LEU A 38 1.06 -12.31 16.91
N ASN A 39 1.81 -13.15 17.64
CA ASN A 39 3.17 -12.83 18.08
C ASN A 39 4.14 -12.62 16.90
N ALA A 40 3.98 -13.37 15.82
CA ALA A 40 4.80 -13.19 14.62
C ALA A 40 4.49 -11.87 13.89
N ASN A 41 3.30 -11.29 14.10
CA ASN A 41 2.87 -10.04 13.47
C ASN A 41 2.82 -8.85 14.45
N ILE A 42 3.09 -9.06 15.74
CA ILE A 42 3.31 -7.95 16.67
C ILE A 42 4.67 -7.35 16.31
N ARG A 43 4.64 -6.17 15.67
CA ARG A 43 5.79 -5.29 15.71
C ARG A 43 6.03 -4.96 17.19
N GLU A 44 7.23 -5.21 17.69
CA GLU A 44 7.67 -4.61 18.95
C GLU A 44 7.40 -3.10 18.79
N GLU A 45 6.55 -2.54 19.66
CA GLU A 45 6.34 -1.10 19.67
C GLU A 45 7.69 -0.45 19.89
N SER A 46 8.28 0.01 18.82
CA SER A 46 9.52 0.76 18.87
C SER A 46 9.24 2.07 19.61
N GLU A 47 10.06 2.40 20.58
CA GLU A 47 9.99 3.67 21.33
C GLU A 47 10.38 4.89 20.50
N SER A 48 10.56 4.74 19.19
CA SER A 48 10.92 5.85 18.33
C SER A 48 9.77 6.85 18.24
N GLU A 49 10.02 8.08 18.73
CA GLU A 49 9.10 9.22 18.60
C GLU A 49 9.08 9.85 17.19
N HIS A 50 9.63 9.16 16.18
CA HIS A 50 9.64 9.67 14.81
C HIS A 50 8.22 9.77 14.26
N LYS A 51 7.67 10.99 14.21
CA LYS A 51 6.28 11.29 13.83
C LYS A 51 6.16 12.10 12.54
N GLU A 52 7.26 12.59 12.00
CA GLU A 52 7.31 13.44 10.82
C GLU A 52 8.60 13.19 10.03
N LEU A 53 8.53 13.33 8.72
CA LEU A 53 9.70 13.34 7.84
C LEU A 53 10.18 14.79 7.68
N LYS A 54 11.49 15.04 7.87
CA LYS A 54 12.08 16.38 7.83
C LYS A 54 12.96 16.63 6.61
N HIS A 55 13.60 15.59 6.10
CA HIS A 55 14.60 15.71 5.02
C HIS A 55 14.38 14.74 3.88
N ASN A 56 14.50 13.45 4.14
CA ASN A 56 14.48 12.46 3.06
C ASN A 56 14.20 11.03 3.55
N ILE A 57 13.91 10.16 2.59
CA ILE A 57 13.93 8.72 2.76
C ILE A 57 15.15 8.21 1.99
N THR A 58 16.07 7.51 2.66
CA THR A 58 17.28 6.98 2.07
C THR A 58 17.30 5.46 2.12
N VAL A 59 17.55 4.83 0.99
CA VAL A 59 17.71 3.38 0.83
C VAL A 59 19.17 3.09 0.55
N LYS A 60 19.80 2.21 1.35
CA LYS A 60 21.22 1.84 1.24
C LYS A 60 21.40 0.33 1.18
N ASP A 61 22.07 -0.14 0.14
CA ASP A 61 22.47 -1.53 -0.09
C ASP A 61 21.32 -2.53 0.10
N LEU A 62 20.08 -2.09 -0.22
CA LEU A 62 18.88 -2.86 0.01
C LEU A 62 18.80 -4.07 -0.92
N SER A 63 18.72 -5.26 -0.33
CA SER A 63 18.47 -6.51 -1.03
C SER A 63 17.33 -7.27 -0.37
N PHE A 64 16.47 -7.90 -1.19
CA PHE A 64 15.29 -8.59 -0.69
C PHE A 64 14.83 -9.73 -1.60
N GLY A 65 14.34 -10.80 -1.00
CA GLY A 65 13.66 -11.90 -1.67
C GLY A 65 12.50 -12.42 -0.83
N TYR A 66 11.40 -12.81 -1.47
CA TYR A 66 10.26 -13.45 -0.78
C TYR A 66 10.62 -14.85 -0.28
N GLU A 67 11.55 -15.51 -0.96
CA GLU A 67 12.12 -16.81 -0.60
C GLU A 67 13.63 -16.66 -0.44
N PRO A 68 14.28 -17.42 0.46
CA PRO A 68 15.71 -17.25 0.75
C PRO A 68 16.63 -17.38 -0.46
N GLU A 69 16.24 -18.19 -1.47
CA GLU A 69 17.06 -18.49 -2.65
C GLU A 69 16.71 -17.61 -3.86
N LYS A 70 15.65 -16.78 -3.78
CA LYS A 70 15.18 -15.98 -4.93
C LYS A 70 15.16 -14.49 -4.58
N GLN A 71 16.26 -13.82 -4.85
CA GLN A 71 16.31 -12.35 -4.73
C GLN A 71 15.44 -11.69 -5.79
N VAL A 72 14.68 -10.68 -5.36
CA VAL A 72 13.82 -9.83 -6.19
C VAL A 72 14.42 -8.44 -6.32
N LEU A 73 15.08 -7.94 -5.27
CA LEU A 73 15.84 -6.70 -5.28
C LEU A 73 17.29 -6.98 -4.87
N THR A 74 18.23 -6.33 -5.54
CA THR A 74 19.66 -6.51 -5.31
C THR A 74 20.35 -5.15 -5.30
N ASN A 75 20.96 -4.82 -4.15
CA ASN A 75 21.80 -3.65 -3.96
C ASN A 75 21.16 -2.32 -4.44
N ILE A 76 19.93 -2.07 -3.98
CA ILE A 76 19.20 -0.83 -4.28
C ILE A 76 19.76 0.30 -3.42
N ASN A 77 20.15 1.38 -4.09
CA ASN A 77 20.62 2.62 -3.48
C ASN A 77 19.90 3.80 -4.11
N CYS A 78 19.09 4.53 -3.33
CA CYS A 78 18.38 5.73 -3.78
C CYS A 78 17.98 6.62 -2.60
N THR A 79 17.65 7.87 -2.91
CA THR A 79 17.17 8.86 -1.92
C THR A 79 15.97 9.59 -2.50
N PHE A 80 14.94 9.77 -1.65
CA PHE A 80 13.74 10.53 -1.94
C PHE A 80 13.69 11.75 -1.01
N GLU A 81 13.89 12.93 -1.57
CA GLU A 81 13.87 14.19 -0.80
C GLU A 81 12.44 14.61 -0.47
N LEU A 82 12.26 15.25 0.68
CA LEU A 82 10.96 15.76 1.13
C LEU A 82 10.36 16.73 0.09
N GLY A 83 9.07 16.57 -0.19
CA GLY A 83 8.30 17.40 -1.11
C GLY A 83 8.55 17.14 -2.60
N LYS A 84 9.48 16.25 -2.95
CA LYS A 84 9.82 15.89 -4.34
C LYS A 84 8.94 14.75 -4.88
N LYS A 85 8.85 14.67 -6.21
CA LYS A 85 8.06 13.70 -6.96
C LYS A 85 8.97 12.72 -7.69
N TYR A 86 8.80 11.43 -7.43
CA TYR A 86 9.62 10.39 -8.03
C TYR A 86 8.76 9.37 -8.76
N ALA A 87 9.17 9.02 -9.98
CA ALA A 87 8.62 7.88 -10.70
C ALA A 87 9.55 6.68 -10.58
N ILE A 88 8.97 5.50 -10.37
CA ILE A 88 9.67 4.22 -10.46
C ILE A 88 9.12 3.50 -11.69
N VAL A 89 9.98 3.30 -12.71
CA VAL A 89 9.62 2.69 -13.99
C VAL A 89 10.45 1.44 -14.25
N GLY A 90 9.98 0.58 -15.14
CA GLY A 90 10.68 -0.65 -15.53
C GLY A 90 9.70 -1.71 -16.02
N ALA A 91 10.22 -2.78 -16.61
CA ALA A 91 9.41 -3.90 -17.08
C ALA A 91 8.61 -4.57 -15.93
N SER A 92 7.55 -5.31 -16.29
CA SER A 92 6.82 -6.13 -15.32
C SER A 92 7.78 -7.12 -14.64
N GLY A 93 7.64 -7.30 -13.33
CA GLY A 93 8.52 -8.16 -12.55
C GLY A 93 9.93 -7.60 -12.25
N SER A 94 10.22 -6.33 -12.55
CA SER A 94 11.52 -5.71 -12.25
C SER A 94 11.74 -5.38 -10.76
N GLY A 95 10.73 -5.53 -9.89
CA GLY A 95 10.83 -5.29 -8.46
C GLY A 95 10.20 -3.98 -7.96
N LYS A 96 9.52 -3.20 -8.82
CA LYS A 96 8.94 -1.88 -8.47
C LYS A 96 7.99 -1.92 -7.27
N SER A 97 6.95 -2.74 -7.33
CA SER A 97 5.98 -2.89 -6.23
C SER A 97 6.63 -3.51 -4.99
N THR A 98 7.67 -4.35 -5.16
CA THR A 98 8.44 -4.88 -4.04
C THR A 98 9.20 -3.79 -3.31
N LEU A 99 9.85 -2.87 -4.03
CA LEU A 99 10.52 -1.71 -3.42
C LEU A 99 9.52 -0.84 -2.67
N LEU A 100 8.36 -0.57 -3.27
CA LEU A 100 7.31 0.21 -2.62
C LEU A 100 6.80 -0.47 -1.35
N ASN A 101 6.57 -1.79 -1.38
CA ASN A 101 6.15 -2.58 -0.22
C ASN A 101 7.18 -2.56 0.93
N LEU A 102 8.47 -2.50 0.61
CA LEU A 102 9.53 -2.37 1.62
C LEU A 102 9.53 -0.97 2.25
N LEU A 103 9.34 0.08 1.46
CA LEU A 103 9.19 1.44 1.97
C LEU A 103 8.01 1.56 2.94
N MET A 104 6.90 0.85 2.69
CA MET A 104 5.73 0.75 3.58
C MET A 104 5.97 -0.14 4.81
N ALA A 105 7.16 -0.67 4.98
CA ALA A 105 7.49 -1.63 6.02
C ALA A 105 6.58 -2.89 6.04
N SER A 106 6.05 -3.31 4.89
CA SER A 106 5.29 -4.56 4.76
C SER A 106 6.15 -5.79 5.05
N TYR A 107 7.46 -5.69 4.85
CA TYR A 107 8.45 -6.73 5.15
C TYR A 107 9.60 -6.13 5.94
N GLN A 108 10.11 -6.88 6.92
CA GLN A 108 11.24 -6.47 7.76
C GLN A 108 12.51 -7.29 7.52
N ASN A 109 12.40 -8.41 6.84
CA ASN A 109 13.48 -9.36 6.57
C ASN A 109 14.21 -9.02 5.27
N TYR A 110 14.81 -7.84 5.20
CA TYR A 110 15.66 -7.40 4.08
C TYR A 110 17.09 -7.11 4.56
N ASP A 111 18.06 -7.24 3.67
CA ASP A 111 19.43 -6.80 3.88
C ASP A 111 19.57 -5.32 3.51
N GLY A 112 20.51 -4.62 4.13
CA GLY A 112 20.68 -3.17 3.97
C GLY A 112 19.83 -2.35 4.93
N THR A 113 19.63 -1.07 4.64
CA THR A 113 18.90 -0.13 5.50
C THR A 113 17.95 0.77 4.70
N ILE A 114 16.81 1.07 5.31
CA ILE A 114 15.88 2.11 4.86
C ILE A 114 15.76 3.11 6.00
N LEU A 115 16.12 4.36 5.74
CA LEU A 115 16.13 5.45 6.72
C LEU A 115 15.07 6.48 6.38
N TYR A 116 14.26 6.87 7.33
CA TYR A 116 13.42 8.05 7.32
C TYR A 116 14.16 9.12 8.13
N ASP A 117 14.75 10.09 7.45
CA ASP A 117 15.81 10.93 8.00
C ASP A 117 16.97 10.08 8.57
N ASP A 118 17.21 10.13 9.87
CA ASP A 118 18.25 9.34 10.56
C ASP A 118 17.69 8.10 11.26
N THR A 119 16.37 7.82 11.15
CA THR A 119 15.72 6.71 11.84
C THR A 119 15.50 5.53 10.91
N GLU A 120 16.01 4.36 11.26
CA GLU A 120 15.77 3.14 10.49
C GLU A 120 14.28 2.75 10.53
N LEU A 121 13.71 2.43 9.35
CA LEU A 121 12.30 2.10 9.17
C LEU A 121 11.80 0.99 10.12
N ARG A 122 12.64 -0.02 10.40
CA ARG A 122 12.30 -1.11 11.34
C ARG A 122 12.08 -0.62 12.77
N LYS A 123 12.61 0.56 13.13
CA LYS A 123 12.46 1.18 14.44
C LYS A 123 11.31 2.16 14.54
N ILE A 124 10.66 2.49 13.45
CA ILE A 124 9.48 3.36 13.44
C ILE A 124 8.26 2.51 13.76
N SER A 125 7.45 2.91 14.74
CA SER A 125 6.21 2.21 15.06
C SER A 125 5.24 2.27 13.88
N SER A 126 4.38 1.25 13.74
CA SER A 126 3.38 1.23 12.65
C SER A 126 2.41 2.40 12.74
N SER A 127 2.07 2.87 13.95
CA SER A 127 1.21 4.03 14.16
C SER A 127 1.87 5.32 13.66
N ASN A 128 3.15 5.54 13.98
CA ASN A 128 3.88 6.72 13.53
C ASN A 128 4.10 6.70 12.01
N LEU A 129 4.48 5.54 11.45
CA LEU A 129 4.64 5.40 10.00
C LEU A 129 3.32 5.67 9.28
N TYR A 130 2.22 5.19 9.82
CA TYR A 130 0.87 5.46 9.27
C TYR A 130 0.54 6.96 9.28
N GLU A 131 1.01 7.76 10.23
CA GLU A 131 0.80 9.22 10.21
C GLU A 131 1.66 9.92 9.15
N ILE A 132 2.88 9.42 8.89
CA ILE A 132 3.82 10.00 7.93
C ILE A 132 3.40 9.71 6.50
N GLU A 133 2.92 8.48 6.20
CA GLU A 133 2.69 8.02 4.84
C GLU A 133 1.25 7.59 4.55
N SER A 134 0.84 7.75 3.30
CA SER A 134 -0.37 7.17 2.72
C SER A 134 -0.01 6.31 1.54
N ILE A 135 -0.86 5.32 1.27
CA ILE A 135 -0.68 4.45 0.12
C ILE A 135 -1.92 4.37 -0.74
N ILE A 136 -1.69 4.38 -2.05
CA ILE A 136 -2.68 4.01 -3.06
C ILE A 136 -2.22 2.71 -3.70
N GLN A 137 -2.92 1.62 -3.41
CA GLN A 137 -2.60 0.28 -3.91
C GLN A 137 -3.42 -0.05 -5.17
N GLN A 138 -2.90 -0.95 -6.00
CA GLN A 138 -3.59 -1.48 -7.15
C GLN A 138 -4.89 -2.21 -6.76
N ASN A 139 -4.85 -3.02 -5.70
CA ASN A 139 -6.03 -3.72 -5.17
C ASN A 139 -6.70 -2.91 -4.07
N VAL A 140 -7.88 -2.40 -4.35
CA VAL A 140 -8.62 -1.53 -3.44
C VAL A 140 -9.65 -2.31 -2.65
N PHE A 141 -9.56 -2.23 -1.32
CA PHE A 141 -10.62 -2.68 -0.43
C PHE A 141 -11.65 -1.56 -0.20
N VAL A 142 -12.94 -1.92 -0.31
CA VAL A 142 -14.08 -1.01 -0.08
C VAL A 142 -14.98 -1.62 0.98
N PHE A 143 -15.25 -0.87 2.04
CA PHE A 143 -16.15 -1.28 3.11
C PHE A 143 -17.61 -1.32 2.62
N ASN A 144 -18.41 -2.20 3.21
CA ASN A 144 -19.86 -2.19 3.03
C ASN A 144 -20.48 -1.01 3.83
N ALA A 145 -20.23 0.18 3.33
CA ALA A 145 -20.61 1.45 3.93
C ALA A 145 -20.89 2.47 2.81
N THR A 146 -21.17 3.71 3.15
CA THR A 146 -21.38 4.78 2.17
C THR A 146 -20.08 5.15 1.43
N ILE A 147 -20.20 5.84 0.28
CA ILE A 147 -19.01 6.40 -0.41
C ILE A 147 -18.29 7.36 0.54
N ARG A 148 -19.05 8.20 1.27
CA ARG A 148 -18.50 9.14 2.25
C ARG A 148 -17.68 8.43 3.32
N ASP A 149 -18.25 7.40 3.97
CA ASP A 149 -17.54 6.63 5.00
C ASP A 149 -16.29 5.95 4.45
N ASN A 150 -16.36 5.48 3.21
CA ASN A 150 -15.22 4.90 2.52
C ASN A 150 -14.10 5.91 2.25
N ILE A 151 -14.43 7.15 1.91
CA ILE A 151 -13.45 8.23 1.69
C ILE A 151 -12.86 8.69 3.01
N THR A 152 -13.70 8.93 4.03
CA THR A 152 -13.28 9.47 5.32
C THR A 152 -12.66 8.42 6.24
N MET A 153 -12.83 7.13 5.96
CA MET A 153 -12.45 6.02 6.84
C MET A 153 -13.06 6.20 8.24
N PHE A 154 -14.32 6.62 8.28
CA PHE A 154 -15.09 6.88 9.51
C PHE A 154 -14.50 7.94 10.44
N ARG A 155 -13.66 8.85 9.92
CA ARG A 155 -13.12 10.00 10.65
C ARG A 155 -13.87 11.27 10.29
N ASP A 156 -13.76 12.29 11.14
CA ASP A 156 -14.35 13.61 10.90
C ASP A 156 -13.42 14.48 10.05
N PHE A 157 -13.97 15.04 8.99
CA PHE A 157 -13.33 16.02 8.11
C PHE A 157 -14.34 17.11 7.75
N SER A 158 -13.87 18.31 7.39
CA SER A 158 -14.76 19.36 6.90
C SER A 158 -15.29 19.01 5.51
N GLU A 159 -16.46 19.55 5.16
CA GLU A 159 -17.06 19.32 3.83
C GLU A 159 -16.12 19.80 2.72
N GLU A 160 -15.43 20.93 2.93
CA GLU A 160 -14.49 21.47 1.94
C GLU A 160 -13.32 20.52 1.68
N GLN A 161 -12.82 19.80 2.71
CA GLN A 161 -11.77 18.81 2.56
C GLN A 161 -12.25 17.58 1.77
N ILE A 162 -13.48 17.12 2.07
CA ILE A 162 -14.09 15.97 1.39
C ILE A 162 -14.34 16.33 -0.07
N ASP A 163 -14.92 17.50 -0.38
CA ASP A 163 -15.20 17.97 -1.73
C ASP A 163 -13.90 18.11 -2.54
N GLU A 164 -12.84 18.64 -1.95
CA GLU A 164 -11.53 18.73 -2.60
C GLU A 164 -10.99 17.33 -2.94
N ALA A 165 -11.05 16.38 -2.02
CA ALA A 165 -10.61 15.01 -2.25
C ALA A 165 -11.42 14.31 -3.35
N ILE A 166 -12.75 14.51 -3.37
CA ILE A 166 -13.66 14.02 -4.42
C ILE A 166 -13.27 14.59 -5.78
N ARG A 167 -13.04 15.90 -5.85
CA ARG A 167 -12.65 16.57 -7.09
C ARG A 167 -11.29 16.08 -7.61
N LEU A 168 -10.28 16.05 -6.76
CA LEU A 168 -8.92 15.68 -7.13
C LEU A 168 -8.78 14.20 -7.50
N SER A 169 -9.63 13.33 -6.97
CA SER A 169 -9.67 11.90 -7.28
C SER A 169 -10.51 11.55 -8.51
N GLY A 170 -11.18 12.53 -9.13
CA GLY A 170 -12.07 12.31 -10.27
C GLY A 170 -13.40 11.63 -9.92
N LEU A 171 -13.87 11.73 -8.66
CA LEU A 171 -15.12 11.13 -8.19
C LEU A 171 -16.35 12.00 -8.46
N SER A 172 -16.21 13.26 -8.90
CA SER A 172 -17.32 14.22 -9.02
C SER A 172 -18.52 13.66 -9.79
N ALA A 173 -18.30 13.05 -10.95
CA ALA A 173 -19.38 12.48 -11.76
C ALA A 173 -20.12 11.33 -11.03
N LEU A 174 -19.40 10.48 -10.30
CA LEU A 174 -20.01 9.41 -9.49
C LEU A 174 -20.86 9.98 -8.36
N ILE A 175 -20.39 11.04 -7.71
CA ILE A 175 -21.12 11.69 -6.62
C ILE A 175 -22.36 12.43 -7.16
N GLU A 176 -22.29 13.05 -8.33
CA GLU A 176 -23.45 13.65 -9.00
C GLU A 176 -24.51 12.60 -9.36
N GLU A 177 -24.08 11.41 -9.79
CA GLU A 177 -24.99 10.33 -10.16
C GLU A 177 -25.62 9.62 -8.93
N LYS A 178 -24.81 9.24 -7.95
CA LYS A 178 -25.21 8.32 -6.86
C LYS A 178 -25.34 9.00 -5.48
N GLY A 179 -24.74 10.15 -5.30
CA GLY A 179 -24.62 10.82 -3.99
C GLY A 179 -23.53 10.23 -3.09
N THR A 180 -23.12 10.98 -2.07
CA THR A 180 -22.12 10.57 -1.09
C THR A 180 -22.62 9.44 -0.17
N ASP A 181 -23.94 9.35 0.04
CA ASP A 181 -24.59 8.37 0.93
C ASP A 181 -24.90 7.03 0.24
N TYR A 182 -24.49 6.88 -1.03
CA TYR A 182 -24.66 5.62 -1.75
C TYR A 182 -23.88 4.48 -1.06
N LEU A 183 -24.59 3.36 -0.77
CA LEU A 183 -24.01 2.17 -0.17
C LEU A 183 -23.21 1.37 -1.20
N CYS A 184 -21.90 1.22 -0.95
CA CYS A 184 -20.97 0.55 -1.87
C CYS A 184 -21.20 -0.96 -2.01
N GLY A 185 -21.89 -1.58 -1.05
CA GLY A 185 -22.08 -3.02 -0.97
C GLY A 185 -20.83 -3.77 -0.49
N GLU A 186 -20.96 -5.08 -0.32
CA GLU A 186 -19.86 -5.93 0.15
C GLU A 186 -18.67 -5.88 -0.83
N ASN A 187 -17.51 -5.50 -0.32
CA ASN A 187 -16.29 -5.25 -1.10
C ASN A 187 -16.51 -4.34 -2.33
N GLY A 188 -17.42 -3.37 -2.19
CA GLY A 188 -17.75 -2.43 -3.26
C GLY A 188 -18.41 -3.08 -4.47
N SER A 189 -19.29 -4.08 -4.28
CA SER A 189 -19.99 -4.78 -5.38
C SER A 189 -20.86 -3.87 -6.24
N GLY A 190 -21.28 -2.72 -5.70
CA GLY A 190 -22.04 -1.68 -6.44
C GLY A 190 -21.17 -0.70 -7.24
N LEU A 191 -19.84 -0.92 -7.30
CA LEU A 191 -18.89 -0.01 -7.92
C LEU A 191 -18.03 -0.72 -8.98
N SER A 192 -17.69 -0.03 -10.05
CA SER A 192 -16.69 -0.45 -11.03
C SER A 192 -15.26 -0.45 -10.42
N GLY A 193 -14.31 -1.10 -11.09
CA GLY A 193 -12.91 -1.09 -10.68
C GLY A 193 -12.32 0.32 -10.60
N GLY A 194 -12.60 1.16 -11.59
CA GLY A 194 -12.15 2.55 -11.62
C GLY A 194 -12.76 3.41 -10.50
N GLU A 195 -14.04 3.21 -10.16
CA GLU A 195 -14.68 3.91 -9.04
C GLU A 195 -14.06 3.56 -7.70
N LYS A 196 -13.78 2.26 -7.47
CA LYS A 196 -13.06 1.81 -6.28
C LYS A 196 -11.67 2.43 -6.18
N GLN A 197 -10.96 2.47 -7.31
CA GLN A 197 -9.62 3.08 -7.39
C GLN A 197 -9.68 4.56 -7.01
N ARG A 198 -10.63 5.32 -7.56
CA ARG A 198 -10.83 6.74 -7.23
C ARG A 198 -11.19 6.97 -5.77
N ILE A 199 -11.97 6.07 -5.13
CA ILE A 199 -12.22 6.12 -3.68
C ILE A 199 -10.91 5.94 -2.88
N SER A 200 -10.04 5.01 -3.27
CA SER A 200 -8.73 4.84 -2.62
C SER A 200 -7.85 6.08 -2.76
N ILE A 201 -7.87 6.69 -3.93
CA ILE A 201 -7.16 7.95 -4.17
C ILE A 201 -7.70 9.06 -3.27
N ALA A 202 -9.03 9.22 -3.19
CA ALA A 202 -9.68 10.21 -2.32
C ALA A 202 -9.29 10.03 -0.85
N ARG A 203 -9.26 8.79 -0.34
CA ARG A 203 -8.78 8.45 1.02
C ARG A 203 -7.39 9.00 1.30
N SER A 204 -6.48 8.74 0.36
CA SER A 204 -5.07 9.11 0.53
C SER A 204 -4.86 10.62 0.43
N LEU A 205 -5.59 11.28 -0.47
CA LEU A 205 -5.57 12.75 -0.61
C LEU A 205 -6.16 13.45 0.62
N LEU A 206 -7.27 12.93 1.17
CA LEU A 206 -7.93 13.48 2.35
C LEU A 206 -7.05 13.40 3.60
N LYS A 207 -6.24 12.33 3.73
CA LYS A 207 -5.35 12.13 4.87
C LYS A 207 -4.21 13.17 4.93
N LYS A 208 -3.78 13.75 3.80
CA LYS A 208 -2.71 14.78 3.70
C LYS A 208 -1.39 14.37 4.35
N SER A 209 -0.96 13.12 4.14
CA SER A 209 0.32 12.62 4.64
C SER A 209 1.51 13.27 3.93
N GLN A 210 2.67 13.32 4.61
CA GLN A 210 3.90 13.88 4.04
C GLN A 210 4.47 13.03 2.90
N VAL A 211 4.23 11.72 2.93
CA VAL A 211 4.67 10.77 1.91
C VAL A 211 3.46 10.09 1.29
N LEU A 212 3.39 10.06 -0.03
CA LEU A 212 2.37 9.35 -0.79
C LEU A 212 3.04 8.29 -1.66
N LEU A 213 2.79 7.03 -1.31
CA LEU A 213 3.24 5.87 -2.05
C LEU A 213 2.13 5.42 -3.00
N VAL A 214 2.44 5.24 -4.28
CA VAL A 214 1.44 4.96 -5.32
C VAL A 214 1.87 3.75 -6.12
N ASP A 215 1.10 2.65 -6.05
CA ASP A 215 1.35 1.44 -6.82
C ASP A 215 0.30 1.29 -7.92
N GLU A 216 0.67 1.72 -9.14
CA GLU A 216 -0.15 1.61 -10.36
C GLU A 216 -1.60 2.11 -10.19
N ALA A 217 -1.78 3.22 -9.47
CA ALA A 217 -3.11 3.73 -9.07
C ALA A 217 -4.05 4.08 -10.22
N THR A 218 -3.57 4.22 -11.43
CA THR A 218 -4.37 4.66 -12.59
C THR A 218 -4.62 3.55 -13.61
N ALA A 219 -4.15 2.33 -13.37
CA ALA A 219 -4.25 1.23 -14.34
C ALA A 219 -5.71 0.81 -14.68
N ALA A 220 -6.66 1.06 -13.79
CA ALA A 220 -8.08 0.74 -13.97
C ALA A 220 -8.92 1.94 -14.45
N LEU A 221 -8.31 3.09 -14.75
CA LEU A 221 -8.96 4.31 -15.18
C LEU A 221 -8.85 4.46 -16.71
N ASP A 222 -9.81 5.20 -17.29
CA ASP A 222 -9.67 5.67 -18.66
C ASP A 222 -8.51 6.70 -18.78
N ALA A 223 -7.99 6.89 -19.98
CA ALA A 223 -6.79 7.69 -20.21
C ALA A 223 -6.93 9.15 -19.74
N GLU A 224 -8.09 9.77 -19.92
CA GLU A 224 -8.31 11.16 -19.51
C GLU A 224 -8.33 11.29 -17.99
N THR A 225 -9.11 10.44 -17.31
CA THR A 225 -9.17 10.39 -15.84
C THR A 225 -7.81 10.02 -15.25
N ALA A 226 -7.09 9.07 -15.85
CA ALA A 226 -5.75 8.68 -15.42
C ALA A 226 -4.77 9.86 -15.47
N TYR A 227 -4.79 10.63 -16.55
CA TYR A 227 -3.96 11.83 -16.68
C TYR A 227 -4.32 12.90 -15.66
N GLN A 228 -5.62 13.20 -15.49
CA GLN A 228 -6.11 14.21 -14.54
C GLN A 228 -5.70 13.84 -13.09
N VAL A 229 -5.92 12.60 -12.68
CA VAL A 229 -5.58 12.11 -11.34
C VAL A 229 -4.07 12.12 -11.12
N SER A 230 -3.28 11.65 -12.10
CA SER A 230 -1.82 11.69 -12.01
C SER A 230 -1.30 13.12 -11.88
N SER A 231 -1.82 14.05 -12.70
CA SER A 231 -1.48 15.47 -12.61
C SER A 231 -1.87 16.08 -11.26
N ALA A 232 -3.03 15.69 -10.70
CA ALA A 232 -3.47 16.15 -9.38
C ALA A 232 -2.51 15.66 -8.27
N ILE A 233 -2.08 14.39 -8.32
CA ILE A 233 -1.09 13.83 -7.37
C ILE A 233 0.25 14.56 -7.49
N LEU A 234 0.74 14.81 -8.71
CA LEU A 234 1.99 15.52 -8.95
C LEU A 234 1.91 17.00 -8.54
N GLY A 235 0.73 17.60 -8.63
CA GLY A 235 0.46 18.98 -8.19
C GLY A 235 0.36 19.19 -6.69
N LEU A 236 0.35 18.13 -5.86
CA LEU A 236 0.30 18.26 -4.40
C LEU A 236 1.54 18.97 -3.86
N LYS A 237 1.34 20.04 -3.11
CA LYS A 237 2.44 20.77 -2.47
C LYS A 237 2.89 20.07 -1.19
N ASP A 238 4.19 20.14 -0.92
CA ASP A 238 4.80 19.67 0.34
C ASP A 238 4.59 18.15 0.63
N VAL A 239 4.24 17.36 -0.41
CA VAL A 239 4.07 15.91 -0.33
C VAL A 239 5.17 15.24 -1.15
N THR A 240 5.92 14.34 -0.55
CA THR A 240 6.84 13.46 -1.28
C THR A 240 6.01 12.36 -1.94
N SER A 241 6.01 12.28 -3.27
CA SER A 241 5.27 11.24 -3.98
C SER A 241 6.23 10.26 -4.63
N ILE A 242 6.08 8.97 -4.33
CA ILE A 242 6.84 7.88 -4.95
C ILE A 242 5.84 7.01 -5.71
N VAL A 243 5.87 7.10 -7.03
CA VAL A 243 4.85 6.55 -7.93
C VAL A 243 5.44 5.44 -8.78
N VAL A 244 4.97 4.23 -8.58
CA VAL A 244 5.19 3.12 -9.51
C VAL A 244 4.21 3.28 -10.67
N THR A 245 4.72 3.41 -11.88
CA THR A 245 3.87 3.62 -13.07
C THR A 245 4.36 2.82 -14.26
N HIS A 246 3.40 2.37 -15.08
CA HIS A 246 3.61 1.86 -16.42
C HIS A 246 3.27 2.89 -17.50
N SER A 247 2.63 4.01 -17.11
CA SER A 247 2.36 5.09 -18.05
C SER A 247 3.66 5.86 -18.33
N LEU A 248 4.03 5.91 -19.59
CA LEU A 248 5.20 6.64 -20.09
C LEU A 248 4.78 7.88 -20.87
N ASP A 249 3.71 8.57 -20.38
CA ASP A 249 3.29 9.85 -20.94
C ASP A 249 4.34 10.93 -20.67
N GLU A 250 4.83 11.57 -21.74
CA GLU A 250 5.89 12.58 -21.67
C GLU A 250 5.49 13.77 -20.78
N GLY A 251 4.22 14.23 -20.91
CA GLY A 251 3.72 15.39 -20.15
C GLY A 251 3.69 15.13 -18.66
N LEU A 252 3.42 13.89 -18.23
CA LEU A 252 3.47 13.48 -16.84
C LEU A 252 4.92 13.24 -16.39
N LEU A 253 5.73 12.53 -17.20
CA LEU A 253 7.11 12.18 -16.83
C LEU A 253 7.99 13.42 -16.60
N LYS A 254 7.78 14.49 -17.33
CA LYS A 254 8.46 15.78 -17.12
C LYS A 254 8.12 16.50 -15.83
N GLN A 255 7.02 16.11 -15.15
CA GLN A 255 6.61 16.71 -13.88
C GLN A 255 7.28 16.04 -12.67
N TYR A 256 7.94 14.89 -12.85
CA TYR A 256 8.71 14.27 -11.78
C TYR A 256 10.08 14.94 -11.61
N ASP A 257 10.48 15.14 -10.36
CA ASP A 257 11.82 15.63 -10.01
C ASP A 257 12.90 14.56 -10.27
N GLY A 258 12.53 13.29 -10.25
CA GLY A 258 13.43 12.18 -10.55
C GLY A 258 12.68 10.94 -11.03
N ILE A 259 13.30 10.20 -11.92
CA ILE A 259 12.82 8.91 -12.43
C ILE A 259 13.87 7.86 -12.10
N ILE A 260 13.44 6.77 -11.47
CA ILE A 260 14.27 5.62 -11.13
C ILE A 260 13.87 4.47 -12.04
N THR A 261 14.81 3.94 -12.80
CA THR A 261 14.56 2.86 -13.74
C THR A 261 15.09 1.54 -13.18
N LEU A 262 14.17 0.60 -12.90
CA LEU A 262 14.50 -0.74 -12.42
C LEU A 262 14.56 -1.76 -13.56
N LYS A 263 15.60 -2.59 -13.55
CA LYS A 263 15.76 -3.75 -14.41
C LYS A 263 16.30 -4.94 -13.63
N ASN A 264 15.60 -6.07 -13.67
CA ASN A 264 16.03 -7.31 -13.00
C ASN A 264 16.42 -7.12 -11.51
N GLY A 265 15.62 -6.34 -10.76
CA GLY A 265 15.84 -6.13 -9.34
C GLY A 265 16.91 -5.10 -8.98
N SER A 266 17.49 -4.39 -9.92
CA SER A 266 18.51 -3.37 -9.68
C SER A 266 18.14 -2.04 -10.33
N ILE A 267 18.58 -0.91 -9.74
CA ILE A 267 18.50 0.40 -10.37
C ILE A 267 19.58 0.45 -11.45
N VAL A 268 19.18 0.69 -12.69
CA VAL A 268 20.09 0.80 -13.85
C VAL A 268 20.30 2.24 -14.28
N GLU A 269 19.31 3.11 -14.07
CA GLU A 269 19.36 4.53 -14.39
C GLU A 269 18.53 5.32 -13.40
N ALA A 270 18.95 6.52 -13.06
CA ALA A 270 18.21 7.47 -12.26
C ALA A 270 18.57 8.90 -12.68
N GLY A 271 17.56 9.76 -12.86
CA GLY A 271 17.74 11.14 -13.28
C GLY A 271 16.40 11.79 -13.62
N THR A 272 16.45 13.02 -14.13
CA THR A 272 15.28 13.70 -14.71
C THR A 272 14.89 13.09 -16.04
N PHE A 273 13.69 13.37 -16.52
CA PHE A 273 13.23 12.89 -17.84
C PHE A 273 14.20 13.29 -18.95
N ASP A 274 14.63 14.56 -18.99
CA ASP A 274 15.49 15.07 -20.07
C ASP A 274 16.90 14.46 -20.03
N GLU A 275 17.47 14.22 -18.84
CA GLU A 275 18.74 13.51 -18.68
C GLU A 275 18.66 12.07 -19.21
N LEU A 276 17.64 11.32 -18.79
CA LEU A 276 17.48 9.93 -19.20
C LEU A 276 17.18 9.76 -20.71
N ILE A 277 16.46 10.71 -21.30
CA ILE A 277 16.26 10.74 -22.77
C ILE A 277 17.56 11.04 -23.51
N ALA A 278 18.39 11.96 -22.98
CA ALA A 278 19.67 12.34 -23.59
C ALA A 278 20.70 11.18 -23.52
N GLU A 279 20.70 10.39 -22.44
CA GLU A 279 21.58 9.23 -22.25
C GLU A 279 21.28 8.09 -23.24
N LYS A 280 20.06 8.00 -23.77
CA LYS A 280 19.59 6.96 -24.71
C LYS A 280 19.78 5.53 -24.17
N GLY A 281 19.63 5.35 -22.86
CA GLY A 281 19.82 4.10 -22.17
C GLY A 281 18.58 3.19 -22.17
N TYR A 282 18.42 2.44 -21.09
CA TYR A 282 17.28 1.51 -20.92
C TYR A 282 15.94 2.25 -20.77
N PHE A 283 15.92 3.36 -20.04
CA PHE A 283 14.72 4.22 -19.94
C PHE A 283 14.26 4.70 -21.32
N TYR A 284 15.18 5.21 -22.14
CA TYR A 284 14.88 5.64 -23.51
C TYR A 284 14.28 4.50 -24.34
N SER A 285 14.81 3.30 -24.20
CA SER A 285 14.27 2.11 -24.88
C SER A 285 12.84 1.80 -24.46
N LEU A 286 12.53 1.86 -23.14
CA LEU A 286 11.18 1.66 -22.62
C LEU A 286 10.22 2.73 -23.14
N PHE A 287 10.66 4.00 -23.10
CA PHE A 287 9.87 5.14 -23.55
C PHE A 287 9.52 5.04 -25.04
N THR A 288 10.51 4.74 -25.88
CA THR A 288 10.32 4.66 -27.35
C THR A 288 9.42 3.49 -27.77
N ILE A 289 9.42 2.37 -27.03
CA ILE A 289 8.55 1.23 -27.32
C ILE A 289 7.09 1.54 -26.95
N ALA A 290 6.86 2.42 -25.99
CA ALA A 290 5.52 2.76 -25.50
C ALA A 290 4.83 3.88 -26.32
N GLN A 291 5.55 4.60 -27.17
CA GLN A 291 5.04 5.62 -28.10
C GLN A 291 4.58 4.98 -29.42
#